data_fdbf0ceaa8773f06317ff71d964dcd8a
#
_entry.id   fdbf0ceaa8773f06317ff71d964dcd8a
#
_cell.length_a   1.000
_cell.length_b   1.000
_cell.length_c   1.000
_cell.angle_alpha   90.00
_cell.angle_beta   90.00
_cell.angle_gamma   90.00
#
_symmetry.space_group_name_H-M   'P 1'
#
loop_
_entity.id
_entity.type
_entity.pdbx_description
1 polymer ?
#
loop_
_entity_poly.entity_id
_entity_poly.type
_entity_poly.pdbx_seq_one_letter_code
_entity_poly.pdbx_strand_id
1 'polypeptide(L)'
;MDKDELLERYEALGEDNDFLAARPLFEAEIQRRERSERGLRGPEGSLLLRQYGYLLECHGRITIRRAIEQYERAIALDPDADKVRYQWIFAKASLGEPETAVDLHRERAAAAPGDVRELRLLASAYLAAHDDDAAAGVITAALGLAPGDAKLTWDRGELKARGGDPEGALADWRRAHELDPEDFSPVYSSAFLLEREGRLAEAAEAWRHIVDFATERGWELTAAWPRQELQRVLGLLGEREDRGG
;
A
#
# COMPACT_ATOMS: atom_id res chain seq x y z
N MET A 1 -23.11 0.33 15.46
CA MET A 1 -22.51 0.96 14.29
C MET A 1 -22.15 -0.15 13.33
N ASP A 2 -22.66 -0.13 12.12
CA ASP A 2 -22.25 -1.09 11.12
C ASP A 2 -20.91 -0.68 10.46
N LYS A 3 -20.42 -1.50 9.54
CA LYS A 3 -19.12 -1.30 8.88
C LYS A 3 -19.12 -0.01 8.05
N ASP A 4 -20.22 0.24 7.36
CA ASP A 4 -20.32 1.36 6.43
C ASP A 4 -20.44 2.68 7.20
N GLU A 5 -21.20 2.71 8.31
CA GLU A 5 -21.28 3.86 9.22
C GLU A 5 -19.91 4.19 9.87
N LEU A 6 -19.09 3.18 10.21
CA LEU A 6 -17.75 3.40 10.74
C LEU A 6 -16.80 3.97 9.68
N LEU A 7 -16.90 3.45 8.44
CA LEU A 7 -16.13 3.93 7.30
C LEU A 7 -16.51 5.38 6.94
N GLU A 8 -17.80 5.67 6.82
CA GLU A 8 -18.28 7.03 6.54
C GLU A 8 -17.79 8.05 7.59
N ARG A 9 -17.84 7.69 8.87
CA ARG A 9 -17.30 8.55 9.94
C ARG A 9 -15.78 8.70 9.88
N TYR A 10 -15.07 7.65 9.51
CA TYR A 10 -13.63 7.70 9.31
C TYR A 10 -13.25 8.60 8.12
N GLU A 11 -13.98 8.49 7.01
CA GLU A 11 -13.80 9.31 5.82
C GLU A 11 -14.13 10.78 6.11
N ALA A 12 -15.23 11.05 6.81
CA ALA A 12 -15.59 12.42 7.22
C ALA A 12 -14.53 13.08 8.12
N LEU A 13 -13.87 12.33 9.00
CA LEU A 13 -12.76 12.84 9.82
C LEU A 13 -11.46 13.04 9.02
N GLY A 14 -11.32 12.33 7.90
CA GLY A 14 -10.21 12.51 6.97
C GLY A 14 -10.25 13.83 6.20
N GLU A 15 -11.44 14.41 5.99
CA GLU A 15 -11.61 15.73 5.37
C GLU A 15 -10.95 16.85 6.20
N ASP A 16 -10.98 16.72 7.53
CA ASP A 16 -10.37 17.68 8.46
C ASP A 16 -8.90 17.34 8.82
N ASN A 17 -8.31 16.30 8.23
CA ASN A 17 -7.01 15.74 8.62
C ASN A 17 -6.90 15.34 10.11
N ASP A 18 -8.03 15.15 10.79
CA ASP A 18 -8.07 14.78 12.20
C ASP A 18 -8.27 13.27 12.40
N PHE A 19 -7.32 12.49 11.89
CA PHE A 19 -7.33 11.05 12.08
C PHE A 19 -7.26 10.63 13.55
N LEU A 20 -6.76 11.50 14.46
CA LEU A 20 -6.75 11.23 15.89
C LEU A 20 -8.16 11.22 16.49
N ALA A 21 -9.08 12.01 15.95
CA ALA A 21 -10.48 12.01 16.39
C ALA A 21 -11.21 10.70 16.05
N ALA A 22 -10.76 9.96 15.03
CA ALA A 22 -11.30 8.64 14.70
C ALA A 22 -10.90 7.55 15.71
N ARG A 23 -9.78 7.71 16.41
CA ARG A 23 -9.25 6.71 17.34
C ARG A 23 -10.26 6.22 18.40
N PRO A 24 -10.97 7.09 19.14
CA PRO A 24 -11.95 6.65 20.12
C PRO A 24 -13.10 5.86 19.51
N LEU A 25 -13.47 6.13 18.25
CA LEU A 25 -14.53 5.41 17.54
C LEU A 25 -14.11 3.96 17.28
N PHE A 26 -12.89 3.74 16.79
CA PHE A 26 -12.34 2.40 16.59
C PHE A 26 -12.19 1.63 17.90
N GLU A 27 -11.65 2.26 18.94
CA GLU A 27 -11.49 1.64 20.26
C GLU A 27 -12.84 1.22 20.87
N ALA A 28 -13.85 2.09 20.77
CA ALA A 28 -15.20 1.78 21.25
C ALA A 28 -15.85 0.63 20.48
N GLU A 29 -15.72 0.59 19.14
CA GLU A 29 -16.29 -0.47 18.32
C GLU A 29 -15.58 -1.81 18.55
N ILE A 30 -14.25 -1.82 18.69
CA ILE A 30 -13.48 -3.01 19.04
C ILE A 30 -13.96 -3.55 20.38
N GLN A 31 -14.04 -2.72 21.43
CA GLN A 31 -14.51 -3.12 22.75
C GLN A 31 -15.96 -3.64 22.73
N ARG A 32 -16.84 -2.99 21.95
CA ARG A 32 -18.23 -3.43 21.77
C ARG A 32 -18.29 -4.84 21.18
N ARG A 33 -17.48 -5.12 20.15
CA ARG A 33 -17.44 -6.45 19.52
C ARG A 33 -16.83 -7.49 20.44
N GLU A 34 -15.74 -7.18 21.16
CA GLU A 34 -15.11 -8.09 22.13
C GLU A 34 -16.10 -8.55 23.23
N ARG A 35 -17.02 -7.66 23.64
CA ARG A 35 -18.05 -7.97 24.65
C ARG A 35 -19.27 -8.71 24.07
N SER A 36 -19.41 -8.79 22.76
CA SER A 36 -20.54 -9.44 22.11
C SER A 36 -20.32 -10.96 22.05
N GLU A 37 -21.41 -11.73 21.98
CA GLU A 37 -21.34 -13.19 21.82
C GLU A 37 -20.64 -13.60 20.50
N ARG A 38 -20.69 -12.76 19.46
CA ARG A 38 -19.99 -12.97 18.18
C ARG A 38 -18.50 -12.67 18.26
N GLY A 39 -18.10 -11.80 19.16
CA GLY A 39 -16.70 -11.37 19.35
C GLY A 39 -16.10 -10.70 18.11
N LEU A 40 -14.80 -10.47 18.16
CA LEU A 40 -13.98 -10.12 16.99
C LEU A 40 -13.60 -11.44 16.31
N ARG A 41 -14.24 -11.81 15.20
CA ARG A 41 -14.00 -13.08 14.49
C ARG A 41 -14.00 -12.88 12.99
N GLY A 42 -13.21 -13.73 12.29
CA GLY A 42 -13.19 -13.84 10.84
C GLY A 42 -12.78 -12.55 10.11
N PRO A 43 -13.08 -12.49 8.79
CA PRO A 43 -12.64 -11.38 7.93
C PRO A 43 -13.11 -10.00 8.36
N GLU A 44 -14.32 -9.88 8.94
CA GLU A 44 -14.83 -8.57 9.40
C GLU A 44 -14.07 -8.04 10.62
N GLY A 45 -13.72 -8.91 11.57
CA GLY A 45 -12.88 -8.55 12.72
C GLY A 45 -11.46 -8.19 12.28
N SER A 46 -10.90 -8.95 11.35
CA SER A 46 -9.61 -8.68 10.74
C SER A 46 -9.59 -7.31 10.04
N LEU A 47 -10.61 -7.00 9.23
CA LEU A 47 -10.72 -5.72 8.54
C LEU A 47 -10.76 -4.53 9.51
N LEU A 48 -11.56 -4.61 10.58
CA LEU A 48 -11.64 -3.56 11.59
C LEU A 48 -10.29 -3.30 12.26
N LEU A 49 -9.60 -4.36 12.67
CA LEU A 49 -8.28 -4.25 13.31
C LEU A 49 -7.22 -3.70 12.34
N ARG A 50 -7.28 -4.11 11.07
CA ARG A 50 -6.40 -3.57 10.03
C ARG A 50 -6.57 -2.06 9.86
N GLN A 51 -7.81 -1.58 9.76
CA GLN A 51 -8.11 -0.15 9.62
C GLN A 51 -7.63 0.64 10.85
N TYR A 52 -7.84 0.10 12.04
CA TYR A 52 -7.33 0.72 13.27
C TYR A 52 -5.81 0.72 13.34
N GLY A 53 -5.16 -0.37 12.90
CA GLY A 53 -3.70 -0.43 12.80
C GLY A 53 -3.15 0.64 11.85
N TYR A 54 -3.75 0.80 10.67
CA TYR A 54 -3.36 1.82 9.71
C TYR A 54 -3.52 3.25 10.26
N LEU A 55 -4.64 3.53 10.94
CA LEU A 55 -4.84 4.79 11.64
C LEU A 55 -3.70 5.08 12.63
N LEU A 56 -3.31 4.07 13.40
CA LEU A 56 -2.24 4.19 14.38
C LEU A 56 -0.87 4.40 13.72
N GLU A 57 -0.59 3.78 12.59
CA GLU A 57 0.67 3.89 11.86
C GLU A 57 0.93 5.33 11.37
N CYS A 58 -0.12 6.06 11.01
CA CYS A 58 -0.01 7.45 10.57
C CYS A 58 0.50 8.44 11.64
N HIS A 59 0.68 8.03 12.91
CA HIS A 59 0.93 8.93 14.04
C HIS A 59 2.28 8.76 14.77
N GLY A 60 3.24 8.05 14.19
CA GLY A 60 4.61 7.99 14.68
C GLY A 60 4.98 6.72 15.47
N ARG A 61 6.25 6.59 15.85
CA ARG A 61 6.87 5.33 16.32
C ARG A 61 6.17 4.59 17.48
N ILE A 62 5.64 5.31 18.46
CA ILE A 62 4.93 4.66 19.58
C ILE A 62 3.62 4.05 19.09
N THR A 63 3.04 4.70 18.11
CA THR A 63 1.78 4.29 17.48
C THR A 63 1.99 3.12 16.51
N ILE A 64 3.15 3.04 15.84
CA ILE A 64 3.51 1.90 14.98
C ILE A 64 3.54 0.59 15.76
N ARG A 65 4.09 0.55 16.98
CA ARG A 65 4.04 -0.68 17.82
C ARG A 65 2.60 -1.14 18.08
N ARG A 66 1.71 -0.20 18.40
CA ARG A 66 0.28 -0.51 18.59
C ARG A 66 -0.39 -0.93 17.27
N ALA A 67 0.00 -0.34 16.15
CA ALA A 67 -0.47 -0.76 14.83
C ALA A 67 -0.08 -2.22 14.56
N ILE A 68 1.17 -2.59 14.81
CA ILE A 68 1.66 -3.97 14.67
C ILE A 68 0.83 -4.94 15.51
N GLU A 69 0.53 -4.61 16.78
CA GLU A 69 -0.34 -5.44 17.63
C GLU A 69 -1.73 -5.66 17.00
N GLN A 70 -2.32 -4.62 16.37
CA GLN A 70 -3.61 -4.76 15.71
C GLN A 70 -3.49 -5.60 14.42
N TYR A 71 -2.42 -5.45 13.65
CA TYR A 71 -2.18 -6.29 12.48
C TYR A 71 -1.96 -7.75 12.86
N GLU A 72 -1.20 -8.05 13.92
CA GLU A 72 -1.01 -9.41 14.42
C GLU A 72 -2.32 -10.04 14.89
N ARG A 73 -3.18 -9.28 15.56
CA ARG A 73 -4.54 -9.72 15.93
C ARG A 73 -5.41 -9.96 14.69
N ALA A 74 -5.32 -9.09 13.69
CA ALA A 74 -6.06 -9.24 12.44
C ALA A 74 -5.62 -10.47 11.65
N ILE A 75 -4.32 -10.73 11.57
CA ILE A 75 -3.74 -11.94 10.95
C ILE A 75 -4.19 -13.21 11.68
N ALA A 76 -4.26 -13.16 13.02
CA ALA A 76 -4.76 -14.30 13.80
C ALA A 76 -6.24 -14.62 13.55
N LEU A 77 -7.06 -13.61 13.21
CA LEU A 77 -8.47 -13.78 12.86
C LEU A 77 -8.69 -14.24 11.42
N ASP A 78 -7.85 -13.79 10.52
CA ASP A 78 -7.88 -14.11 9.09
C ASP A 78 -6.44 -14.28 8.58
N PRO A 79 -5.88 -15.49 8.67
CA PRO A 79 -4.53 -15.76 8.20
C PRO A 79 -4.35 -15.57 6.70
N ASP A 80 -5.45 -15.47 5.95
CA ASP A 80 -5.46 -15.31 4.51
C ASP A 80 -5.62 -13.86 4.05
N ALA A 81 -5.64 -12.91 4.96
CA ALA A 81 -5.73 -11.48 4.66
C ALA A 81 -4.38 -10.90 4.21
N ASP A 82 -4.01 -11.05 2.93
CA ASP A 82 -2.74 -10.56 2.37
C ASP A 82 -2.51 -9.07 2.62
N LYS A 83 -3.54 -8.24 2.46
CA LYS A 83 -3.41 -6.78 2.68
C LYS A 83 -2.95 -6.44 4.10
N VAL A 84 -3.38 -7.21 5.11
CA VAL A 84 -2.92 -7.02 6.50
C VAL A 84 -1.47 -7.42 6.65
N ARG A 85 -1.08 -8.54 6.03
CA ARG A 85 0.32 -9.02 6.07
C ARG A 85 1.27 -8.03 5.41
N TYR A 86 0.90 -7.43 4.26
CA TYR A 86 1.68 -6.36 3.65
C TYR A 86 1.86 -5.18 4.60
N GLN A 87 0.78 -4.69 5.21
CA GLN A 87 0.87 -3.59 6.17
C GLN A 87 1.74 -3.94 7.38
N TRP A 88 1.63 -5.16 7.90
CA TRP A 88 2.47 -5.65 8.99
C TRP A 88 3.96 -5.70 8.62
N ILE A 89 4.30 -6.17 7.40
CA ILE A 89 5.67 -6.18 6.87
C ILE A 89 6.27 -4.77 6.88
N PHE A 90 5.57 -3.80 6.31
CA PHE A 90 6.05 -2.42 6.25
C PHE A 90 6.08 -1.73 7.61
N ALA A 91 5.13 -2.01 8.50
CA ALA A 91 5.14 -1.51 9.87
C ALA A 91 6.33 -2.05 10.67
N LYS A 92 6.68 -3.34 10.51
CA LYS A 92 7.89 -3.93 11.09
C LYS A 92 9.15 -3.26 10.56
N ALA A 93 9.25 -3.03 9.26
CA ALA A 93 10.37 -2.32 8.65
C ALA A 93 10.48 -0.86 9.16
N SER A 94 9.38 -0.14 9.25
CA SER A 94 9.32 1.23 9.79
C SER A 94 9.76 1.31 11.25
N LEU A 95 9.56 0.23 12.02
CA LEU A 95 10.04 0.12 13.39
C LEU A 95 11.54 -0.20 13.48
N GLY A 96 12.14 -0.64 12.37
CA GLY A 96 13.54 -1.11 12.30
C GLY A 96 13.70 -2.59 12.61
N GLU A 97 12.64 -3.38 12.43
CA GLU A 97 12.58 -4.82 12.69
C GLU A 97 12.21 -5.63 11.41
N PRO A 98 12.76 -5.32 10.21
CA PRO A 98 12.35 -5.96 8.95
C PRO A 98 12.66 -7.47 8.94
N GLU A 99 13.73 -7.91 9.63
CA GLU A 99 14.14 -9.30 9.67
C GLU A 99 13.05 -10.22 10.23
N THR A 100 12.23 -9.73 11.15
CA THR A 100 11.10 -10.49 11.71
C THR A 100 10.13 -10.92 10.61
N ALA A 101 9.86 -10.03 9.65
CA ALA A 101 8.98 -10.32 8.53
C ALA A 101 9.66 -11.25 7.51
N VAL A 102 10.95 -11.02 7.24
CA VAL A 102 11.75 -11.85 6.34
C VAL A 102 11.78 -13.29 6.85
N ASP A 103 12.12 -13.50 8.12
CA ASP A 103 12.23 -14.85 8.69
C ASP A 103 10.89 -15.59 8.65
N LEU A 104 9.79 -14.93 9.03
CA LEU A 104 8.46 -15.53 8.99
C LEU A 104 8.09 -16.00 7.57
N HIS A 105 8.24 -15.12 6.57
CA HIS A 105 7.83 -15.46 5.21
C HIS A 105 8.83 -16.40 4.51
N ARG A 106 10.10 -16.40 4.89
CA ARG A 106 11.08 -17.39 4.44
C ARG A 106 10.71 -18.81 4.91
N GLU A 107 10.35 -18.97 6.18
CA GLU A 107 9.87 -20.26 6.72
C GLU A 107 8.60 -20.75 6.00
N ARG A 108 7.65 -19.86 5.78
CA ARG A 108 6.38 -20.18 5.09
C ARG A 108 6.59 -20.55 3.62
N ALA A 109 7.40 -19.81 2.91
CA ALA A 109 7.76 -20.10 1.52
C ALA A 109 8.54 -21.43 1.41
N ALA A 110 9.41 -21.73 2.39
CA ALA A 110 10.11 -23.02 2.45
C ALA A 110 9.15 -24.19 2.72
N ALA A 111 8.11 -23.99 3.52
CA ALA A 111 7.08 -24.99 3.79
C ALA A 111 6.14 -25.24 2.58
N ALA A 112 5.98 -24.23 1.70
CA ALA A 112 5.15 -24.29 0.51
C ALA A 112 5.86 -23.67 -0.72
N PRO A 113 6.86 -24.34 -1.31
CA PRO A 113 7.75 -23.75 -2.32
C PRO A 113 7.06 -23.28 -3.62
N GLY A 114 5.84 -23.75 -3.89
CA GLY A 114 5.05 -23.35 -5.06
C GLY A 114 3.95 -22.35 -4.76
N ASP A 115 3.81 -21.91 -3.52
CA ASP A 115 2.79 -20.95 -3.13
C ASP A 115 3.24 -19.51 -3.52
N VAL A 116 2.73 -19.05 -4.66
CA VAL A 116 3.01 -17.71 -5.19
C VAL A 116 2.64 -16.61 -4.20
N ARG A 117 1.64 -16.83 -3.37
CA ARG A 117 1.19 -15.89 -2.35
C ARG A 117 2.26 -15.68 -1.27
N GLU A 118 2.82 -16.76 -0.73
CA GLU A 118 3.91 -16.65 0.25
C GLU A 118 5.20 -16.10 -0.40
N LEU A 119 5.46 -16.43 -1.66
CA LEU A 119 6.58 -15.82 -2.40
C LEU A 119 6.39 -14.31 -2.59
N ARG A 120 5.18 -13.81 -2.87
CA ARG A 120 4.88 -12.37 -2.91
C ARG A 120 5.17 -11.68 -1.59
N LEU A 121 4.70 -12.28 -0.49
CA LEU A 121 4.92 -11.72 0.85
C LEU A 121 6.40 -11.72 1.23
N LEU A 122 7.13 -12.78 0.88
CA LEU A 122 8.58 -12.85 1.08
C LEU A 122 9.32 -11.80 0.25
N ALA A 123 8.94 -11.62 -1.02
CA ALA A 123 9.50 -10.57 -1.86
C ALA A 123 9.29 -9.17 -1.25
N SER A 124 8.07 -8.88 -0.78
CA SER A 124 7.76 -7.61 -0.11
C SER A 124 8.53 -7.44 1.21
N ALA A 125 8.78 -8.52 1.96
CA ALA A 125 9.58 -8.48 3.17
C ALA A 125 11.05 -8.14 2.86
N TYR A 126 11.65 -8.74 1.82
CA TYR A 126 13.00 -8.39 1.37
C TYR A 126 13.08 -6.95 0.85
N LEU A 127 12.09 -6.50 0.07
CA LEU A 127 12.03 -5.09 -0.39
C LEU A 127 11.96 -4.11 0.79
N ALA A 128 11.19 -4.43 1.82
CA ALA A 128 11.07 -3.63 3.03
C ALA A 128 12.35 -3.66 3.89
N ALA A 129 13.12 -4.74 3.79
CA ALA A 129 14.44 -4.89 4.42
C ALA A 129 15.58 -4.27 3.60
N HIS A 130 15.30 -3.73 2.40
CA HIS A 130 16.30 -3.24 1.45
C HIS A 130 17.32 -4.32 0.99
N ASP A 131 16.92 -5.60 1.03
CA ASP A 131 17.67 -6.71 0.45
C ASP A 131 17.19 -6.93 -1.00
N ASP A 132 17.62 -6.02 -1.88
CA ASP A 132 17.16 -5.97 -3.27
C ASP A 132 17.61 -7.22 -4.07
N ASP A 133 18.76 -7.82 -3.74
CA ASP A 133 19.25 -9.05 -4.39
C ASP A 133 18.36 -10.25 -4.05
N ALA A 134 18.04 -10.45 -2.77
CA ALA A 134 17.15 -11.51 -2.35
C ALA A 134 15.72 -11.31 -2.89
N ALA A 135 15.22 -10.07 -2.88
CA ALA A 135 13.93 -9.73 -3.48
C ALA A 135 13.88 -10.09 -4.97
N ALA A 136 14.92 -9.72 -5.75
CA ALA A 136 15.00 -10.02 -7.18
C ALA A 136 14.97 -11.52 -7.47
N GLY A 137 15.67 -12.33 -6.66
CA GLY A 137 15.66 -13.78 -6.77
C GLY A 137 14.27 -14.38 -6.57
N VAL A 138 13.59 -13.96 -5.49
CA VAL A 138 12.23 -14.43 -5.16
C VAL A 138 11.20 -13.96 -6.21
N ILE A 139 11.25 -12.71 -6.64
CA ILE A 139 10.34 -12.16 -7.66
C ILE A 139 10.51 -12.91 -8.98
N THR A 140 11.75 -13.18 -9.40
CA THR A 140 12.02 -13.92 -10.62
C THR A 140 11.43 -15.33 -10.56
N ALA A 141 11.65 -16.04 -9.45
CA ALA A 141 11.11 -17.39 -9.26
C ALA A 141 9.57 -17.37 -9.24
N ALA A 142 8.95 -16.42 -8.53
CA ALA A 142 7.49 -16.30 -8.42
C ALA A 142 6.83 -15.91 -9.75
N LEU A 143 7.43 -15.01 -10.54
CA LEU A 143 6.96 -14.68 -11.90
C LEU A 143 7.13 -15.84 -12.87
N GLY A 144 8.09 -16.75 -12.64
CA GLY A 144 8.20 -18.01 -13.39
C GLY A 144 6.99 -18.92 -13.16
N LEU A 145 6.39 -18.89 -11.96
CA LEU A 145 5.19 -19.65 -11.61
C LEU A 145 3.90 -18.91 -12.02
N ALA A 146 3.87 -17.59 -11.88
CA ALA A 146 2.72 -16.73 -12.17
C ALA A 146 3.11 -15.50 -13.00
N PRO A 147 3.30 -15.65 -14.33
CA PRO A 147 3.76 -14.55 -15.19
C PRO A 147 2.79 -13.36 -15.29
N GLY A 148 1.53 -13.57 -14.92
CA GLY A 148 0.48 -12.54 -14.91
C GLY A 148 0.22 -11.93 -13.53
N ASP A 149 1.08 -12.11 -12.55
CA ASP A 149 0.89 -11.54 -11.21
C ASP A 149 1.23 -10.03 -11.24
N ALA A 150 0.21 -9.20 -11.04
CA ALA A 150 0.33 -7.75 -11.07
C ALA A 150 1.26 -7.21 -9.97
N LYS A 151 1.13 -7.75 -8.75
CA LYS A 151 1.92 -7.30 -7.59
C LYS A 151 3.41 -7.62 -7.76
N LEU A 152 3.74 -8.83 -8.20
CA LEU A 152 5.14 -9.20 -8.48
C LEU A 152 5.74 -8.39 -9.64
N THR A 153 4.92 -8.07 -10.65
CA THR A 153 5.33 -7.22 -11.76
C THR A 153 5.62 -5.79 -11.26
N TRP A 154 4.77 -5.26 -10.38
CA TRP A 154 5.00 -3.96 -9.73
C TRP A 154 6.26 -3.98 -8.86
N ASP A 155 6.46 -5.01 -8.02
CA ASP A 155 7.64 -5.17 -7.17
C ASP A 155 8.94 -5.22 -7.99
N ARG A 156 8.92 -5.86 -9.17
CA ARG A 156 10.05 -5.85 -10.09
C ARG A 156 10.34 -4.46 -10.62
N GLY A 157 9.32 -3.68 -10.92
CA GLY A 157 9.44 -2.27 -11.28
C GLY A 157 10.11 -1.44 -10.17
N GLU A 158 9.72 -1.65 -8.90
CA GLU A 158 10.36 -1.00 -7.74
C GLU A 158 11.87 -1.30 -7.68
N LEU A 159 12.26 -2.55 -7.88
CA LEU A 159 13.69 -2.92 -7.92
C LEU A 159 14.43 -2.23 -9.07
N LYS A 160 13.84 -2.16 -10.26
CA LYS A 160 14.44 -1.46 -11.41
C LYS A 160 14.61 0.03 -11.13
N ALA A 161 13.59 0.66 -10.52
CA ALA A 161 13.66 2.07 -10.15
C ALA A 161 14.78 2.35 -9.13
N ARG A 162 14.96 1.49 -8.15
CA ARG A 162 16.06 1.56 -7.18
C ARG A 162 17.42 1.30 -7.83
N GLY A 163 17.46 0.37 -8.78
CA GLY A 163 18.66 0.02 -9.54
C GLY A 163 19.05 1.04 -10.62
N GLY A 164 18.29 2.12 -10.81
CA GLY A 164 18.59 3.17 -11.79
C GLY A 164 18.17 2.83 -13.22
N ASP A 165 17.17 1.95 -13.38
CA ASP A 165 16.51 1.66 -14.66
C ASP A 165 15.07 2.24 -14.66
N PRO A 166 14.90 3.55 -14.86
CA PRO A 166 13.59 4.19 -14.83
C PRO A 166 12.67 3.71 -15.95
N GLU A 167 13.18 3.46 -17.15
CA GLU A 167 12.35 3.01 -18.27
C GLU A 167 11.85 1.59 -18.07
N GLY A 168 12.69 0.70 -17.54
CA GLY A 168 12.28 -0.64 -17.17
C GLY A 168 11.27 -0.65 -16.03
N ALA A 169 11.38 0.27 -15.06
CA ALA A 169 10.42 0.43 -13.98
C ALA A 169 9.05 0.89 -14.52
N LEU A 170 9.02 1.93 -15.35
CA LEU A 170 7.80 2.44 -15.97
C LEU A 170 7.09 1.38 -16.83
N ALA A 171 7.86 0.56 -17.55
CA ALA A 171 7.31 -0.54 -18.35
C ALA A 171 6.64 -1.61 -17.47
N ASP A 172 7.30 -2.01 -16.36
CA ASP A 172 6.76 -2.98 -15.42
C ASP A 172 5.52 -2.44 -14.68
N TRP A 173 5.53 -1.18 -14.26
CA TRP A 173 4.37 -0.57 -13.60
C TRP A 173 3.19 -0.39 -14.52
N ARG A 174 3.41 -0.03 -15.79
CA ARG A 174 2.34 -0.02 -16.79
C ARG A 174 1.74 -1.42 -16.95
N ARG A 175 2.60 -2.44 -17.06
CA ARG A 175 2.14 -3.82 -17.15
C ARG A 175 1.39 -4.29 -15.91
N ALA A 176 1.83 -3.91 -14.72
CA ALA A 176 1.14 -4.22 -13.46
C ALA A 176 -0.27 -3.61 -13.43
N HIS A 177 -0.42 -2.34 -13.83
CA HIS A 177 -1.73 -1.68 -13.90
C HIS A 177 -2.64 -2.28 -15.00
N GLU A 178 -2.09 -2.73 -16.14
CA GLU A 178 -2.87 -3.49 -17.13
C GLU A 178 -3.39 -4.83 -16.58
N LEU A 179 -2.62 -5.48 -15.71
CA LEU A 179 -3.00 -6.74 -15.08
C LEU A 179 -4.03 -6.57 -13.96
N ASP A 180 -3.97 -5.48 -13.23
CA ASP A 180 -4.94 -5.09 -12.20
C ASP A 180 -5.27 -3.59 -12.32
N PRO A 181 -6.29 -3.22 -13.12
CA PRO A 181 -6.67 -1.82 -13.33
C PRO A 181 -7.30 -1.14 -12.11
N GLU A 182 -7.68 -1.89 -11.08
CA GLU A 182 -8.21 -1.33 -9.84
C GLU A 182 -7.09 -0.94 -8.85
N ASP A 183 -5.88 -1.47 -9.01
CA ASP A 183 -4.72 -1.06 -8.23
C ASP A 183 -3.99 0.11 -8.90
N PHE A 184 -4.05 1.28 -8.28
CA PHE A 184 -3.37 2.49 -8.74
C PHE A 184 -1.96 2.66 -8.16
N SER A 185 -1.48 1.76 -7.30
CA SER A 185 -0.11 1.81 -6.77
C SER A 185 0.95 1.93 -7.88
N PRO A 186 0.86 1.18 -9.00
CA PRO A 186 1.81 1.33 -10.11
C PRO A 186 1.76 2.71 -10.78
N VAL A 187 0.58 3.32 -10.86
CA VAL A 187 0.41 4.65 -11.46
C VAL A 187 0.99 5.74 -10.55
N TYR A 188 0.78 5.63 -9.24
CA TYR A 188 1.43 6.50 -8.26
C TYR A 188 2.96 6.40 -8.34
N SER A 189 3.52 5.18 -8.35
CA SER A 189 4.96 4.95 -8.50
C SER A 189 5.50 5.60 -9.78
N SER A 190 4.75 5.47 -10.90
CA SER A 190 5.11 6.08 -12.18
C SER A 190 5.12 7.61 -12.10
N ALA A 191 4.09 8.23 -11.51
CA ALA A 191 4.00 9.68 -11.38
C ALA A 191 5.20 10.25 -10.58
N PHE A 192 5.52 9.65 -9.43
CA PHE A 192 6.66 10.08 -8.62
C PHE A 192 8.00 9.89 -9.32
N LEU A 193 8.19 8.77 -10.02
CA LEU A 193 9.43 8.54 -10.78
C LEU A 193 9.58 9.57 -11.90
N LEU A 194 8.52 9.83 -12.67
CA LEU A 194 8.51 10.81 -13.76
C LEU A 194 8.81 12.22 -13.25
N GLU A 195 8.30 12.62 -12.10
CA GLU A 195 8.64 13.89 -11.46
C GLU A 195 10.12 13.96 -11.09
N ARG A 196 10.65 12.90 -10.46
CA ARG A 196 12.08 12.83 -10.10
C ARG A 196 12.99 12.92 -11.31
N GLU A 197 12.59 12.32 -12.43
CA GLU A 197 13.31 12.40 -13.71
C GLU A 197 13.07 13.73 -14.46
N GLY A 198 12.21 14.61 -13.92
CA GLY A 198 11.89 15.91 -14.55
C GLY A 198 10.97 15.81 -15.77
N ARG A 199 10.33 14.69 -15.99
CA ARG A 199 9.35 14.41 -17.06
C ARG A 199 7.95 14.87 -16.64
N LEU A 200 7.84 16.17 -16.34
CA LEU A 200 6.66 16.76 -15.69
C LEU A 200 5.38 16.61 -16.51
N ALA A 201 5.44 16.64 -17.84
CA ALA A 201 4.25 16.45 -18.69
C ALA A 201 3.66 15.04 -18.51
N GLU A 202 4.51 14.02 -18.52
CA GLU A 202 4.09 12.63 -18.35
C GLU A 202 3.64 12.37 -16.89
N ALA A 203 4.27 12.99 -15.92
CA ALA A 203 3.81 12.94 -14.52
C ALA A 203 2.41 13.55 -14.36
N ALA A 204 2.12 14.69 -15.02
CA ALA A 204 0.79 15.29 -15.02
C ALA A 204 -0.26 14.38 -15.67
N GLU A 205 0.08 13.63 -16.72
CA GLU A 205 -0.81 12.63 -17.32
C GLU A 205 -1.11 11.48 -16.34
N ALA A 206 -0.12 10.97 -15.63
CA ALA A 206 -0.30 9.93 -14.64
C ALA A 206 -1.20 10.41 -13.48
N TRP A 207 -0.98 11.61 -12.94
CA TRP A 207 -1.83 12.20 -11.91
C TRP A 207 -3.26 12.42 -12.39
N ARG A 208 -3.44 12.90 -13.63
CA ARG A 208 -4.77 13.09 -14.22
C ARG A 208 -5.52 11.77 -14.31
N HIS A 209 -4.85 10.70 -14.76
CA HIS A 209 -5.46 9.37 -14.84
C HIS A 209 -6.02 8.91 -13.49
N ILE A 210 -5.29 9.12 -12.38
CA ILE A 210 -5.76 8.79 -11.03
C ILE A 210 -6.98 9.63 -10.65
N VAL A 211 -6.94 10.95 -10.92
CA VAL A 211 -8.03 11.88 -10.61
C VAL A 211 -9.30 11.50 -11.37
N ASP A 212 -9.18 11.24 -12.67
CA ASP A 212 -10.31 10.91 -13.52
C ASP A 212 -10.98 9.61 -13.06
N PHE A 213 -10.18 8.57 -12.81
CA PHE A 213 -10.67 7.30 -12.31
C PHE A 213 -11.43 7.41 -10.98
N ALA A 214 -10.87 8.13 -10.02
CA ALA A 214 -11.51 8.33 -8.71
C ALA A 214 -12.79 9.17 -8.83
N THR A 215 -12.78 10.21 -9.69
CA THR A 215 -13.94 11.08 -9.92
C THR A 215 -15.08 10.33 -10.60
N GLU A 216 -14.81 9.50 -11.60
CA GLU A 216 -15.81 8.66 -12.28
C GLU A 216 -16.52 7.69 -11.32
N ARG A 217 -15.87 7.28 -10.25
CA ARG A 217 -16.44 6.41 -9.21
C ARG A 217 -17.08 7.16 -8.03
N GLY A 218 -17.04 8.49 -8.06
CA GLY A 218 -17.55 9.31 -6.95
C GLY A 218 -16.64 9.28 -5.69
N TRP A 219 -15.37 8.89 -5.82
CA TRP A 219 -14.41 8.82 -4.73
C TRP A 219 -13.70 10.17 -4.54
N GLU A 220 -14.46 11.21 -4.21
CA GLU A 220 -13.96 12.58 -4.13
C GLU A 220 -12.82 12.75 -3.13
N LEU A 221 -12.89 12.09 -1.98
CA LEU A 221 -11.81 12.13 -0.96
C LEU A 221 -10.52 11.50 -1.47
N THR A 222 -10.63 10.37 -2.17
CA THR A 222 -9.48 9.69 -2.78
C THR A 222 -8.88 10.55 -3.90
N ALA A 223 -9.69 11.31 -4.63
CA ALA A 223 -9.24 12.21 -5.71
C ALA A 223 -8.60 13.51 -5.17
N ALA A 224 -8.86 13.91 -3.93
CA ALA A 224 -8.46 15.22 -3.40
C ALA A 224 -6.95 15.44 -3.43
N TRP A 225 -6.17 14.51 -2.88
CA TRP A 225 -4.72 14.61 -2.89
C TRP A 225 -4.10 14.47 -4.29
N PRO A 226 -4.43 13.48 -5.13
CA PRO A 226 -3.95 13.43 -6.52
C PRO A 226 -4.27 14.69 -7.32
N ARG A 227 -5.42 15.33 -7.08
CA ARG A 227 -5.79 16.61 -7.71
C ARG A 227 -4.86 17.76 -7.30
N GLN A 228 -4.44 17.80 -6.03
CA GLN A 228 -3.46 18.78 -5.56
C GLN A 228 -2.09 18.54 -6.22
N GLU A 229 -1.63 17.28 -6.31
CA GLU A 229 -0.37 16.95 -6.97
C GLU A 229 -0.41 17.28 -8.46
N LEU A 230 -1.50 16.98 -9.15
CA LEU A 230 -1.70 17.39 -10.54
C LEU A 230 -1.57 18.91 -10.71
N GLN A 231 -2.22 19.69 -9.86
CA GLN A 231 -2.15 21.16 -9.90
C GLN A 231 -0.72 21.66 -9.66
N ARG A 232 -0.03 21.07 -8.70
CA ARG A 232 1.38 21.40 -8.39
C ARG A 232 2.29 21.13 -9.60
N VAL A 233 2.16 19.97 -10.23
CA VAL A 233 2.97 19.59 -11.39
C VAL A 233 2.67 20.47 -12.60
N LEU A 234 1.40 20.83 -12.84
CA LEU A 234 1.01 21.77 -13.91
C LEU A 234 1.57 23.16 -13.68
N GLY A 235 1.62 23.63 -12.42
CA GLY A 235 2.28 24.89 -12.07
C GLY A 235 3.77 24.89 -12.41
N LEU A 236 4.48 23.79 -12.09
CA LEU A 236 5.90 23.64 -12.43
C LEU A 236 6.16 23.61 -13.95
N LEU A 237 5.23 23.04 -14.72
CA LEU A 237 5.30 23.04 -16.19
C LEU A 237 5.19 24.46 -16.75
N GLY A 238 4.21 25.26 -16.30
CA GLY A 238 4.03 26.64 -16.75
C GLY A 238 5.25 27.53 -16.41
N GLU A 239 5.83 27.38 -15.21
CA GLU A 239 7.05 28.12 -14.84
C GLU A 239 8.28 27.77 -15.70
N ARG A 240 8.37 26.54 -16.24
CA ARG A 240 9.46 26.15 -17.15
C ARG A 240 9.30 26.75 -18.53
N GLU A 241 8.07 26.82 -19.05
CA GLU A 241 7.78 27.45 -20.34
C GLU A 241 8.08 28.95 -20.31
N ASP A 242 7.72 29.62 -19.21
CA ASP A 242 7.99 31.07 -19.04
C ASP A 242 9.47 31.40 -18.89
N ARG A 243 10.32 30.47 -18.42
CA ARG A 243 11.78 30.68 -18.26
C ARG A 243 12.59 30.27 -19.50
N GLY A 244 11.97 29.49 -20.41
CA GLY A 244 12.61 28.96 -21.62
C GLY A 244 12.33 29.77 -22.87
N GLY A 245 11.45 30.76 -22.82
CA GLY A 245 11.14 31.73 -23.87
C GLY A 245 11.84 33.06 -23.63
#